data_9e9b343ae9cac3a51720d15d03c46e2b
#
_entry.id   9e9b343ae9cac3a51720d15d03c46e2b
#
_cell.length_a   1.000
_cell.length_b   1.000
_cell.length_c   1.000
_cell.angle_alpha   90.00
_cell.angle_beta   90.00
_cell.angle_gamma   90.00
#
_symmetry.space_group_name_H-M   'P 1'
#
loop_
_entity.id
_entity.type
_entity.pdbx_description
1 polymer ?
#
loop_
_entity_poly.entity_id
_entity_poly.type
_entity_poly.pdbx_seq_one_letter_code
_entity_poly.pdbx_strand_id
1 'polypeptide(L)'
;MAKTQARAMSLHIGLNSVSPKHYEGWSGPLAACEFDANDMEALAKSQGFTAKKLLTKAGTRKAVLAGIRAAAKALKKGDLFLLSYSGHGGQVADASGDEDDKQDETWCLFDGQLIDDELYFELSKFAAGVRVLVLSDSCHSGTVTRARPSPESAPPPGMRAAAENLDLRQRQ
;
A
#
# COMPACT_ATOMS: atom_id res chain seq x y z
N MET A 1 21.16 23.86 24.37
CA MET A 1 20.53 23.60 23.04
C MET A 1 19.26 22.79 23.28
N ALA A 2 18.09 23.32 22.93
CA ALA A 2 16.84 22.57 23.05
C ALA A 2 16.90 21.36 22.11
N LYS A 3 16.72 20.13 22.64
CA LYS A 3 16.55 18.94 21.84
C LYS A 3 15.28 19.13 21.02
N THR A 4 15.39 19.30 19.72
CA THR A 4 14.22 19.30 18.83
C THR A 4 13.54 17.94 19.00
N GLN A 5 12.30 17.95 19.48
CA GLN A 5 11.52 16.73 19.66
C GLN A 5 11.34 16.07 18.30
N ALA A 6 11.62 14.76 18.22
CA ALA A 6 11.44 13.99 17.00
C ALA A 6 9.95 14.06 16.59
N ARG A 7 9.70 14.30 15.30
CA ARG A 7 8.35 14.30 14.73
C ARG A 7 7.96 12.91 14.29
N ALA A 8 6.69 12.63 14.36
CA ALA A 8 6.13 11.37 13.88
C ALA A 8 4.92 11.63 12.98
N MET A 9 4.92 11.04 11.80
CA MET A 9 3.81 11.09 10.84
C MET A 9 3.37 9.68 10.48
N SER A 10 2.08 9.51 10.19
CA SER A 10 1.58 8.22 9.73
C SER A 10 0.54 8.35 8.61
N LEU A 11 0.47 7.30 7.80
CA LEU A 11 -0.54 7.12 6.75
C LEU A 11 -1.12 5.72 6.89
N HIS A 12 -2.44 5.65 7.05
CA HIS A 12 -3.18 4.40 7.25
C HIS A 12 -4.14 4.20 6.09
N ILE A 13 -4.06 3.05 5.45
CA ILE A 13 -4.83 2.73 4.24
C ILE A 13 -5.66 1.49 4.55
N GLY A 14 -6.99 1.59 4.39
CA GLY A 14 -7.91 0.48 4.58
C GLY A 14 -8.95 0.43 3.47
N LEU A 15 -8.95 -0.65 2.68
CA LEU A 15 -9.83 -0.80 1.54
C LEU A 15 -10.77 -2.00 1.72
N ASN A 16 -12.05 -1.73 1.95
CA ASN A 16 -13.09 -2.77 1.98
C ASN A 16 -13.55 -3.20 0.58
N SER A 17 -13.11 -2.52 -0.47
CA SER A 17 -13.35 -2.91 -1.86
C SER A 17 -12.43 -2.15 -2.80
N VAL A 18 -12.32 -2.63 -4.04
CA VAL A 18 -11.65 -1.96 -5.16
C VAL A 18 -12.67 -1.52 -6.21
N SER A 19 -12.27 -0.65 -7.14
CA SER A 19 -13.16 -0.19 -8.21
C SER A 19 -13.28 -1.24 -9.31
N PRO A 20 -14.47 -1.81 -9.57
CA PRO A 20 -14.66 -2.81 -10.62
C PRO A 20 -14.22 -2.34 -12.01
N LYS A 21 -14.24 -1.03 -12.24
CA LYS A 21 -13.78 -0.43 -13.50
C LYS A 21 -12.31 -0.72 -13.79
N HIS A 22 -11.49 -0.82 -12.75
CA HIS A 22 -10.04 -1.02 -12.86
C HIS A 22 -9.60 -2.46 -12.62
N TYR A 23 -10.55 -3.33 -12.26
CA TYR A 23 -10.32 -4.72 -11.89
C TYR A 23 -11.27 -5.69 -12.62
N GLU A 24 -11.55 -5.41 -13.92
CA GLU A 24 -12.31 -6.29 -14.81
C GLU A 24 -13.70 -6.72 -14.26
N GLY A 25 -14.37 -5.81 -13.55
CA GLY A 25 -15.67 -6.07 -12.95
C GLY A 25 -15.62 -6.62 -11.51
N TRP A 26 -14.43 -6.98 -11.01
CA TRP A 26 -14.28 -7.47 -9.65
C TRP A 26 -14.17 -6.32 -8.64
N SER A 27 -14.98 -6.39 -7.55
CA SER A 27 -14.98 -5.38 -6.49
C SER A 27 -14.22 -5.81 -5.22
N GLY A 28 -13.93 -7.10 -5.07
CA GLY A 28 -13.19 -7.65 -3.94
C GLY A 28 -13.74 -7.20 -2.58
N PRO A 29 -14.99 -7.55 -2.19
CA PRO A 29 -15.57 -7.06 -0.95
C PRO A 29 -14.84 -7.64 0.26
N LEU A 30 -14.45 -6.76 1.20
CA LEU A 30 -13.89 -7.06 2.51
C LEU A 30 -14.69 -6.30 3.59
N ALA A 31 -14.56 -6.70 4.85
CA ALA A 31 -15.38 -6.14 5.93
C ALA A 31 -14.58 -5.36 6.98
N ALA A 32 -13.28 -5.65 7.17
CA ALA A 32 -12.53 -5.18 8.33
C ALA A 32 -11.47 -4.11 8.03
N CYS A 33 -11.04 -3.96 6.79
CA CYS A 33 -9.87 -3.14 6.45
C CYS A 33 -10.02 -1.66 6.82
N GLU A 34 -11.23 -1.10 6.73
CA GLU A 34 -11.48 0.27 7.19
C GLU A 34 -11.44 0.39 8.72
N PHE A 35 -11.84 -0.66 9.46
CA PHE A 35 -11.68 -0.70 10.92
C PHE A 35 -10.20 -0.73 11.30
N ASP A 36 -9.40 -1.57 10.62
CA ASP A 36 -7.95 -1.64 10.87
C ASP A 36 -7.28 -0.28 10.66
N ALA A 37 -7.61 0.41 9.57
CA ALA A 37 -7.06 1.76 9.31
C ALA A 37 -7.54 2.79 10.35
N ASN A 38 -8.78 2.68 10.85
CA ASN A 38 -9.29 3.55 11.91
C ASN A 38 -8.56 3.30 13.24
N ASP A 39 -8.35 2.04 13.60
CA ASP A 39 -7.68 1.66 14.84
C ASP A 39 -6.21 2.05 14.80
N MET A 40 -5.54 1.83 13.67
CA MET A 40 -4.16 2.26 13.47
C MET A 40 -4.01 3.78 13.52
N GLU A 41 -4.94 4.55 12.95
CA GLU A 41 -4.95 6.01 13.06
C GLU A 41 -5.14 6.45 14.52
N ALA A 42 -6.08 5.84 15.24
CA ALA A 42 -6.35 6.16 16.65
C ALA A 42 -5.11 5.86 17.52
N LEU A 43 -4.50 4.70 17.32
CA LEU A 43 -3.27 4.30 18.00
C LEU A 43 -2.13 5.29 17.71
N ALA A 44 -1.90 5.63 16.44
CA ALA A 44 -0.85 6.58 16.06
C ALA A 44 -1.08 7.95 16.70
N LYS A 45 -2.31 8.47 16.69
CA LYS A 45 -2.67 9.74 17.35
C LYS A 45 -2.42 9.70 18.85
N SER A 46 -2.73 8.59 19.53
CA SER A 46 -2.46 8.42 20.96
C SER A 46 -0.97 8.46 21.31
N GLN A 47 -0.11 8.12 20.34
CA GLN A 47 1.34 8.17 20.45
C GLN A 47 1.95 9.49 19.91
N GLY A 48 1.12 10.49 19.61
CA GLY A 48 1.57 11.81 19.19
C GLY A 48 1.93 11.94 17.71
N PHE A 49 1.50 10.99 16.86
CA PHE A 49 1.70 11.09 15.42
C PHE A 49 0.75 12.11 14.79
N THR A 50 1.24 12.83 13.78
CA THR A 50 0.38 13.50 12.80
C THR A 50 -0.12 12.43 11.83
N ALA A 51 -1.34 11.93 12.07
CA ALA A 51 -1.89 10.79 11.35
C ALA A 51 -2.86 11.22 10.24
N LYS A 52 -2.81 10.50 9.13
CA LYS A 52 -3.74 10.59 7.99
C LYS A 52 -4.23 9.20 7.64
N LYS A 53 -5.48 9.09 7.18
CA LYS A 53 -6.01 7.83 6.65
C LYS A 53 -6.67 8.00 5.29
N LEU A 54 -6.71 6.90 4.54
CA LEU A 54 -7.36 6.78 3.25
C LEU A 54 -8.23 5.51 3.29
N LEU A 55 -9.55 5.69 3.17
CA LEU A 55 -10.51 4.59 3.25
C LEU A 55 -11.09 4.31 1.86
N THR A 56 -11.18 3.06 1.50
CA THR A 56 -11.74 2.50 0.27
C THR A 56 -11.59 3.42 -0.95
N LYS A 57 -12.59 4.23 -1.32
CA LYS A 57 -12.56 5.11 -2.50
C LYS A 57 -11.47 6.19 -2.44
N ALA A 58 -11.04 6.58 -1.26
CA ALA A 58 -9.94 7.55 -1.08
C ALA A 58 -8.56 6.90 -1.22
N GLY A 59 -8.47 5.57 -1.12
CA GLY A 59 -7.22 4.80 -1.25
C GLY A 59 -6.77 4.62 -2.69
N THR A 60 -6.72 5.70 -3.46
CA THR A 60 -6.23 5.68 -4.85
C THR A 60 -4.70 5.68 -4.89
N ARG A 61 -4.09 5.14 -5.96
CA ARG A 61 -2.63 5.19 -6.17
C ARG A 61 -2.09 6.60 -5.99
N LYS A 62 -2.74 7.58 -6.64
CA LYS A 62 -2.36 9.00 -6.54
C LYS A 62 -2.36 9.51 -5.11
N ALA A 63 -3.41 9.19 -4.33
CA ALA A 63 -3.54 9.67 -2.95
C ALA A 63 -2.52 9.02 -2.01
N VAL A 64 -2.26 7.72 -2.18
CA VAL A 64 -1.25 6.97 -1.40
C VAL A 64 0.14 7.52 -1.66
N LEU A 65 0.56 7.60 -2.92
CA LEU A 65 1.87 8.13 -3.31
C LEU A 65 2.05 9.59 -2.87
N ALA A 66 1.01 10.43 -3.00
CA ALA A 66 1.05 11.81 -2.51
C ALA A 66 1.23 11.88 -0.99
N GLY A 67 0.60 10.97 -0.24
CA GLY A 67 0.75 10.89 1.21
C GLY A 67 2.18 10.52 1.63
N ILE A 68 2.77 9.50 0.98
CA ILE A 68 4.15 9.07 1.23
C ILE A 68 5.13 10.21 0.89
N ARG A 69 5.00 10.81 -0.28
CA ARG A 69 5.86 11.94 -0.73
C ARG A 69 5.78 13.14 0.18
N ALA A 70 4.58 13.46 0.69
CA ALA A 70 4.40 14.56 1.65
C ALA A 70 5.14 14.29 2.97
N ALA A 71 5.09 13.06 3.48
CA ALA A 71 5.84 12.64 4.65
C ALA A 71 7.36 12.68 4.40
N ALA A 72 7.83 12.14 3.28
CA ALA A 72 9.24 12.15 2.91
C ALA A 72 9.81 13.57 2.82
N LYS A 73 9.03 14.52 2.28
CA LYS A 73 9.42 15.93 2.22
C LYS A 73 9.47 16.61 3.60
N ALA A 74 8.59 16.19 4.52
CA ALA A 74 8.41 16.86 5.81
C ALA A 74 9.35 16.33 6.90
N LEU A 75 9.71 15.05 6.87
CA LEU A 75 10.46 14.37 7.92
C LEU A 75 11.98 14.48 7.69
N LYS A 76 12.72 14.48 8.81
CA LYS A 76 14.18 14.65 8.83
C LYS A 76 14.81 13.58 9.72
N LYS A 77 16.14 13.52 9.71
CA LYS A 77 16.92 12.61 10.59
C LYS A 77 16.41 12.64 12.04
N GLY A 78 16.11 11.46 12.56
CA GLY A 78 15.56 11.25 13.91
C GLY A 78 14.05 11.15 13.97
N ASP A 79 13.32 11.59 12.92
CA ASP A 79 11.87 11.49 12.82
C ASP A 79 11.42 10.05 12.47
N LEU A 80 10.10 9.80 12.53
CA LEU A 80 9.49 8.50 12.29
C LEU A 80 8.32 8.62 11.32
N PHE A 81 8.26 7.72 10.35
CA PHE A 81 7.10 7.49 9.49
C PHE A 81 6.51 6.11 9.71
N LEU A 82 5.20 6.01 9.91
CA LEU A 82 4.46 4.76 9.99
C LEU A 82 3.47 4.69 8.82
N LEU A 83 3.58 3.63 8.03
CA LEU A 83 2.67 3.33 6.93
C LEU A 83 1.96 2.02 7.23
N SER A 84 0.62 1.99 7.22
CA SER A 84 -0.14 0.75 7.33
C SER A 84 -1.10 0.59 6.15
N TYR A 85 -1.22 -0.64 5.70
CA TYR A 85 -2.13 -1.07 4.65
C TYR A 85 -2.93 -2.28 5.13
N SER A 86 -4.25 -2.24 4.96
CA SER A 86 -5.15 -3.39 5.10
C SER A 86 -6.05 -3.46 3.88
N GLY A 87 -5.99 -4.58 3.13
CA GLY A 87 -6.70 -4.75 1.87
C GLY A 87 -6.22 -5.98 1.09
N HIS A 88 -6.64 -6.08 -0.16
CA HIS A 88 -6.17 -7.14 -1.05
C HIS A 88 -4.72 -6.95 -1.46
N GLY A 89 -3.97 -8.04 -1.45
CA GLY A 89 -2.71 -8.19 -2.15
C GLY A 89 -2.91 -8.87 -3.51
N GLY A 90 -1.97 -8.68 -4.41
CA GLY A 90 -1.93 -9.32 -5.70
C GLY A 90 -0.50 -9.60 -6.14
N GLN A 91 -0.35 -10.19 -7.30
CA GLN A 91 0.93 -10.40 -7.96
C GLN A 91 0.82 -10.00 -9.42
N VAL A 92 1.89 -9.43 -9.95
CA VAL A 92 2.06 -9.15 -11.37
C VAL A 92 3.36 -9.81 -11.86
N ALA A 93 3.53 -9.95 -13.17
CA ALA A 93 4.80 -10.45 -13.68
C ALA A 93 5.92 -9.46 -13.33
N ASP A 94 7.04 -10.00 -12.83
CA ASP A 94 8.22 -9.21 -12.50
C ASP A 94 8.78 -8.55 -13.77
N ALA A 95 8.80 -7.22 -13.78
CA ALA A 95 9.31 -6.42 -14.88
C ALA A 95 10.80 -6.06 -14.69
N SER A 96 11.32 -6.10 -13.47
CA SER A 96 12.71 -5.77 -13.13
C SER A 96 13.65 -6.99 -13.27
N GLY A 97 13.12 -8.21 -13.07
CA GLY A 97 13.86 -9.47 -13.20
C GLY A 97 14.71 -9.81 -11.98
N ASP A 98 14.40 -9.22 -10.83
CA ASP A 98 15.13 -9.41 -9.56
C ASP A 98 14.45 -10.40 -8.60
N GLU A 99 13.22 -10.84 -8.91
CA GLU A 99 12.50 -11.84 -8.11
C GLU A 99 12.71 -13.27 -8.62
N ASP A 100 13.01 -14.19 -7.71
CA ASP A 100 13.27 -15.62 -8.02
C ASP A 100 12.06 -16.32 -8.63
N ASP A 101 10.85 -15.93 -8.26
CA ASP A 101 9.59 -16.49 -8.76
C ASP A 101 9.02 -15.72 -9.96
N LYS A 102 9.72 -14.65 -10.40
CA LYS A 102 9.35 -13.77 -11.51
C LYS A 102 8.00 -13.07 -11.32
N GLN A 103 7.67 -12.72 -10.09
CA GLN A 103 6.42 -12.04 -9.75
C GLN A 103 6.67 -10.94 -8.71
N ASP A 104 6.26 -9.72 -9.04
CA ASP A 104 6.19 -8.60 -8.10
C ASP A 104 4.93 -8.69 -7.23
N GLU A 105 5.06 -8.48 -5.93
CA GLU A 105 3.93 -8.36 -5.02
C GLU A 105 3.28 -6.98 -5.12
N THR A 106 1.96 -6.91 -4.90
CA THR A 106 1.25 -5.64 -5.05
C THR A 106 0.24 -5.39 -3.95
N TRP A 107 -0.01 -4.11 -3.65
CA TRP A 107 -1.23 -3.68 -2.97
C TRP A 107 -2.31 -3.36 -4.00
N CYS A 108 -3.50 -3.97 -3.87
CA CYS A 108 -4.65 -3.65 -4.70
C CYS A 108 -5.33 -2.39 -4.18
N LEU A 109 -4.90 -1.22 -4.67
CA LEU A 109 -5.50 0.07 -4.32
C LEU A 109 -6.82 0.28 -5.09
N PHE A 110 -7.59 1.31 -4.75
CA PHE A 110 -8.95 1.47 -5.28
C PHE A 110 -9.00 1.56 -6.80
N ASP A 111 -8.02 2.19 -7.44
CA ASP A 111 -7.96 2.47 -8.88
C ASP A 111 -6.80 1.79 -9.62
N GLY A 112 -6.15 0.80 -8.99
CA GLY A 112 -5.07 0.02 -9.61
C GLY A 112 -4.10 -0.54 -8.58
N GLN A 113 -3.22 -1.42 -9.01
CA GLN A 113 -2.23 -2.05 -8.15
C GLN A 113 -1.00 -1.15 -7.97
N LEU A 114 -0.43 -1.15 -6.77
CA LEU A 114 0.86 -0.54 -6.44
C LEU A 114 1.85 -1.68 -6.21
N ILE A 115 2.85 -1.80 -7.07
CA ILE A 115 3.89 -2.82 -6.94
C ILE A 115 4.88 -2.44 -5.83
N ASP A 116 5.48 -3.44 -5.22
CA ASP A 116 6.42 -3.25 -4.11
C ASP A 116 7.66 -2.47 -4.51
N ASP A 117 8.23 -2.70 -5.70
CA ASP A 117 9.32 -1.92 -6.26
C ASP A 117 9.02 -0.40 -6.30
N GLU A 118 7.82 -0.04 -6.74
CA GLU A 118 7.38 1.36 -6.75
C GLU A 118 7.23 1.90 -5.33
N LEU A 119 6.70 1.10 -4.41
CA LEU A 119 6.60 1.44 -3.00
C LEU A 119 7.99 1.66 -2.39
N TYR A 120 8.93 0.74 -2.61
CA TYR A 120 10.32 0.86 -2.14
C TYR A 120 11.01 2.09 -2.72
N PHE A 121 10.81 2.37 -4.00
CA PHE A 121 11.33 3.58 -4.62
C PHE A 121 10.80 4.85 -3.94
N GLU A 122 9.51 4.92 -3.61
CA GLU A 122 8.96 6.07 -2.89
C GLU A 122 9.48 6.16 -1.44
N LEU A 123 9.65 5.02 -0.76
CA LEU A 123 10.22 4.98 0.58
C LEU A 123 11.70 5.36 0.60
N SER A 124 12.44 5.10 -0.46
CA SER A 124 13.86 5.50 -0.57
C SER A 124 14.08 7.01 -0.61
N LYS A 125 13.04 7.80 -0.87
CA LYS A 125 13.10 9.28 -0.89
C LYS A 125 13.11 9.92 0.49
N PHE A 126 12.90 9.15 1.56
CA PHE A 126 13.03 9.68 2.92
C PHE A 126 14.50 10.04 3.22
N ALA A 127 14.69 11.14 3.92
CA ALA A 127 16.03 11.60 4.30
C ALA A 127 16.74 10.56 5.19
N ALA A 128 18.05 10.40 4.99
CA ALA A 128 18.85 9.49 5.79
C ALA A 128 18.66 9.74 7.29
N GLY A 129 18.37 8.66 8.05
CA GLY A 129 18.10 8.69 9.47
C GLY A 129 16.64 8.98 9.86
N VAL A 130 15.72 9.09 8.92
CA VAL A 130 14.28 8.90 9.17
C VAL A 130 14.05 7.41 9.35
N ARG A 131 13.32 7.04 10.40
CA ARG A 131 12.88 5.65 10.60
C ARG A 131 11.56 5.45 9.88
N VAL A 132 11.48 4.41 9.06
CA VAL A 132 10.25 4.04 8.33
C VAL A 132 9.81 2.67 8.80
N LEU A 133 8.55 2.56 9.24
CA LEU A 133 7.90 1.30 9.59
C LEU A 133 6.72 1.10 8.67
N VAL A 134 6.69 -0.05 7.99
CA VAL A 134 5.58 -0.45 7.12
C VAL A 134 4.92 -1.69 7.70
N LEU A 135 3.60 -1.64 7.85
CA LEU A 135 2.75 -2.76 8.27
C LEU A 135 1.79 -3.06 7.13
N SER A 136 1.89 -4.25 6.56
CA SER A 136 1.01 -4.71 5.49
C SER A 136 0.19 -5.91 5.98
N ASP A 137 -1.12 -5.71 6.06
CA ASP A 137 -2.10 -6.78 6.28
C ASP A 137 -2.83 -7.03 4.95
N SER A 138 -2.15 -7.78 4.11
CA SER A 138 -2.65 -8.19 2.79
C SER A 138 -2.30 -9.64 2.55
N CYS A 139 -3.18 -10.37 1.88
CA CYS A 139 -2.87 -11.72 1.42
C CYS A 139 -1.76 -11.63 0.37
N HIS A 140 -0.56 -12.07 0.74
CA HIS A 140 0.46 -12.38 -0.24
C HIS A 140 0.10 -13.71 -0.87
N SER A 141 -0.27 -13.71 -2.13
CA SER A 141 -0.68 -14.92 -2.83
C SER A 141 0.45 -15.95 -2.97
N GLY A 142 1.70 -15.59 -2.70
CA GLY A 142 2.87 -16.47 -2.78
C GLY A 142 3.07 -17.37 -1.57
N THR A 143 2.78 -16.94 -0.37
CA THR A 143 3.07 -17.68 0.87
C THR A 143 1.86 -18.35 1.51
N VAL A 144 0.64 -17.96 1.18
CA VAL A 144 -0.61 -18.55 1.69
C VAL A 144 -1.22 -19.55 0.68
N THR A 145 -0.42 -20.09 -0.20
CA THR A 145 -0.82 -20.94 -1.32
C THR A 145 -1.39 -22.31 -0.97
N ARG A 146 -1.82 -22.54 0.24
CA ARG A 146 -2.43 -23.84 0.56
C ARG A 146 -3.91 -23.77 0.92
N ALA A 147 -4.49 -22.58 1.08
CA ALA A 147 -5.93 -22.40 1.09
C ALA A 147 -6.33 -21.80 -0.26
N ARG A 148 -6.89 -22.62 -1.16
CA ARG A 148 -7.52 -22.10 -2.38
C ARG A 148 -8.48 -20.99 -2.00
N PRO A 149 -8.33 -19.74 -2.53
CA PRO A 149 -9.38 -18.75 -2.40
C PRO A 149 -10.67 -19.35 -2.96
N SER A 150 -11.80 -19.10 -2.32
CA SER A 150 -13.07 -19.46 -2.95
C SER A 150 -13.18 -18.73 -4.29
N PRO A 151 -13.82 -19.32 -5.31
CA PRO A 151 -13.96 -18.68 -6.63
C PRO A 151 -14.56 -17.27 -6.60
N GLU A 152 -15.28 -16.93 -5.53
CA GLU A 152 -15.89 -15.61 -5.30
C GLU A 152 -14.93 -14.54 -4.78
N SER A 153 -13.80 -14.91 -4.20
CA SER A 153 -12.83 -13.97 -3.63
C SER A 153 -11.55 -13.80 -4.46
N ALA A 154 -11.35 -14.62 -5.47
CA ALA A 154 -10.18 -14.52 -6.34
C ALA A 154 -10.36 -13.44 -7.41
N PRO A 155 -9.34 -12.61 -7.69
CA PRO A 155 -9.38 -11.69 -8.82
C PRO A 155 -9.54 -12.47 -10.15
N PRO A 156 -10.26 -11.91 -11.14
CA PRO A 156 -10.44 -12.52 -12.45
C PRO A 156 -9.12 -12.88 -13.13
N PRO A 157 -9.07 -13.94 -13.96
CA PRO A 157 -7.85 -14.40 -14.62
C PRO A 157 -7.10 -13.36 -15.47
N GLY A 158 -7.73 -12.32 -15.95
CA GLY A 158 -7.12 -11.26 -16.77
C GLY A 158 -6.55 -10.07 -15.97
N MET A 159 -6.74 -10.03 -14.65
CA MET A 159 -6.38 -8.86 -13.84
C MET A 159 -4.86 -8.60 -13.82
N ARG A 160 -4.05 -9.65 -13.89
CA ARG A 160 -2.58 -9.54 -13.98
C ARG A 160 -2.14 -8.85 -15.26
N ALA A 161 -2.72 -9.23 -16.40
CA ALA A 161 -2.39 -8.63 -17.71
C ALA A 161 -2.82 -7.16 -17.81
N ALA A 162 -3.91 -6.76 -17.15
CA ALA A 162 -4.36 -5.37 -17.10
C ALA A 162 -3.43 -4.49 -16.25
N ALA A 163 -2.89 -5.00 -15.16
CA ALA A 163 -1.91 -4.31 -14.33
C ALA A 163 -0.58 -4.10 -15.06
N GLU A 164 -0.07 -5.10 -15.78
CA GLU A 164 1.12 -5.00 -16.62
C GLU A 164 0.98 -3.89 -17.67
N ASN A 165 -0.17 -3.80 -18.34
CA ASN A 165 -0.42 -2.78 -19.36
C ASN A 165 -0.52 -1.36 -18.79
N LEU A 166 -0.98 -1.20 -17.55
CA LEU A 166 -1.05 0.10 -16.89
C LEU A 166 0.33 0.57 -16.41
N ASP A 167 1.12 -0.34 -15.86
CA ASP A 167 2.44 -0.03 -15.31
C ASP A 167 3.43 0.33 -16.44
N LEU A 168 3.45 -0.41 -17.54
CA LEU A 168 4.26 -0.10 -18.72
C LEU A 168 3.94 1.27 -19.35
N ARG A 169 2.70 1.75 -19.27
CA ARG A 169 2.29 3.07 -19.77
C ARG A 169 2.67 4.22 -18.83
N GLN A 170 2.94 3.95 -17.56
CA GLN A 170 3.32 4.96 -16.57
C GLN A 170 4.84 5.10 -16.41
N ARG A 171 5.62 4.14 -16.90
CA ARG A 171 7.08 4.18 -16.92
C ARG A 171 7.66 4.87 -18.19
N GLN A 172 6.82 5.23 -19.16
CA GLN A 172 7.18 6.04 -20.34
C GLN A 172 6.81 7.51 -20.11
#